data_c5c9647f339530ae6db692fa41112e37
#
_entry.id   c5c9647f339530ae6db692fa41112e37
#
_cell.length_a   1.000
_cell.length_b   1.000
_cell.length_c   1.000
_cell.angle_alpha   90.00
_cell.angle_beta   90.00
_cell.angle_gamma   90.00
#
_symmetry.space_group_name_H-M   'P 1'
#
loop_
_entity.id
_entity.type
_entity.pdbx_description
1 polymer ?
#
loop_
_entity_poly.entity_id
_entity_poly.type
_entity_poly.pdbx_seq_one_letter_code
_entity_poly.pdbx_strand_id
1 'polypeptide(L)'
;MTVACKAGAATRYGRSGGRIQPLRGFWAAALMFAFVLGFHAMTTPLQAQTPPLKLVALGDSLTAGYNLPGSAAFPAVLEKLLREKGISVEIANAGVSGDTSQGGLERLDWSVPDGTDGVILELGANDALRGIDPAVAEKALDAIVTRLKARGIPVLLAGMYAPRNLGSDYATRFDGLYPRIAEKHGLILYPFFLDGIAGDRVLNQPDLLHPTAEGVRVIATRILPTVERFLATLRPRS
;
A
#
# COMPACT_ATOMS: atom_id res chain seq x y z
N MET A 1 15.83 -19.58 -83.20
CA MET A 1 16.83 -20.60 -83.44
C MET A 1 16.54 -21.72 -82.49
N THR A 2 15.63 -22.72 -82.88
CA THR A 2 16.04 -23.97 -83.53
C THR A 2 17.11 -24.71 -82.76
N VAL A 3 16.95 -25.92 -82.25
CA VAL A 3 16.56 -27.24 -82.75
C VAL A 3 16.57 -28.18 -81.50
N ALA A 4 15.50 -28.90 -81.14
CA ALA A 4 15.09 -30.20 -81.58
C ALA A 4 15.94 -31.45 -81.20
N CYS A 5 15.22 -32.42 -80.60
CA CYS A 5 15.18 -33.87 -80.88
C CYS A 5 16.32 -34.74 -80.24
N LYS A 6 16.00 -35.87 -79.62
CA LYS A 6 15.46 -37.19 -79.96
C LYS A 6 15.52 -38.07 -78.72
N ALA A 7 14.55 -38.73 -78.27
CA ALA A 7 13.97 -40.05 -78.60
C ALA A 7 14.92 -41.26 -78.56
N GLY A 8 14.54 -42.28 -77.79
CA GLY A 8 14.96 -43.65 -77.93
C GLY A 8 15.07 -44.34 -76.52
N ALA A 9 14.30 -45.21 -76.24
CA ALA A 9 13.76 -46.48 -76.58
C ALA A 9 13.88 -47.45 -75.36
N ALA A 10 12.85 -48.13 -75.14
CA ALA A 10 12.52 -49.15 -74.19
C ALA A 10 13.49 -50.32 -74.03
N THR A 11 13.51 -50.90 -72.85
CA THR A 11 13.50 -52.39 -72.75
C THR A 11 12.82 -52.83 -71.40
N ARG A 12 11.88 -53.75 -71.58
CA ARG A 12 11.16 -54.51 -70.54
C ARG A 12 12.01 -55.62 -70.02
N TYR A 13 11.87 -55.93 -68.75
CA TYR A 13 11.86 -57.26 -68.07
C TYR A 13 11.79 -56.99 -66.57
N GLY A 14 10.93 -57.53 -65.72
CA GLY A 14 10.24 -58.79 -65.60
C GLY A 14 10.04 -59.03 -64.13
N ARG A 15 8.84 -59.09 -63.68
CA ARG A 15 8.21 -59.85 -62.56
C ARG A 15 9.10 -60.51 -61.48
N SER A 16 8.84 -60.07 -60.20
CA SER A 16 8.47 -61.08 -59.17
C SER A 16 7.84 -60.35 -57.96
N GLY A 17 6.74 -60.90 -57.46
CA GLY A 17 5.94 -60.33 -56.43
C GLY A 17 6.49 -60.63 -55.02
N GLY A 18 6.37 -59.70 -54.17
CA GLY A 18 6.51 -59.83 -52.75
C GLY A 18 5.56 -58.85 -52.07
N ARG A 19 4.42 -59.38 -51.60
CA ARG A 19 3.50 -58.61 -50.76
C ARG A 19 4.16 -58.39 -49.41
N ILE A 20 4.56 -57.17 -49.14
CA ILE A 20 4.88 -56.73 -47.77
C ILE A 20 3.68 -55.91 -47.32
N GLN A 21 2.95 -56.43 -46.35
CA GLN A 21 1.89 -55.70 -45.66
C GLN A 21 2.52 -54.59 -44.85
N PRO A 22 2.02 -53.34 -44.88
CA PRO A 22 2.51 -52.28 -44.00
C PRO A 22 1.89 -52.44 -42.61
N LEU A 23 2.75 -52.63 -41.60
CA LEU A 23 2.43 -52.41 -40.20
C LEU A 23 2.08 -50.95 -39.94
N ARG A 24 0.83 -50.58 -40.28
CA ARG A 24 0.31 -49.17 -40.11
C ARG A 24 -0.53 -48.97 -38.86
N GLY A 25 -0.49 -49.88 -37.88
CA GLY A 25 -1.39 -49.83 -36.70
C GLY A 25 -0.80 -49.45 -35.35
N PHE A 26 0.52 -49.47 -35.18
CA PHE A 26 1.09 -49.32 -33.84
C PHE A 26 1.59 -47.92 -33.49
N TRP A 27 1.80 -47.03 -34.44
CA TRP A 27 2.33 -45.68 -34.16
C TRP A 27 1.26 -44.62 -33.87
N ALA A 28 0.01 -44.86 -34.32
CA ALA A 28 -1.10 -43.92 -34.08
C ALA A 28 -1.60 -43.95 -32.63
N ALA A 29 -1.53 -45.10 -31.97
CA ALA A 29 -1.95 -45.22 -30.56
C ALA A 29 -0.93 -44.63 -29.57
N ALA A 30 0.37 -44.66 -29.88
CA ALA A 30 1.42 -44.13 -28.99
C ALA A 30 1.43 -42.57 -29.01
N LEU A 31 1.10 -41.91 -30.13
CA LEU A 31 1.03 -40.44 -30.21
C LEU A 31 -0.22 -39.88 -29.56
N MET A 32 -1.35 -40.60 -29.56
CA MET A 32 -2.55 -40.15 -28.83
C MET A 32 -2.38 -40.25 -27.31
N PHE A 33 -1.65 -41.26 -26.81
CA PHE A 33 -1.41 -41.42 -25.38
C PHE A 33 -0.43 -40.36 -24.83
N ALA A 34 0.55 -39.94 -25.61
CA ALA A 34 1.48 -38.86 -25.23
C ALA A 34 0.80 -37.49 -25.23
N PHE A 35 -0.23 -37.24 -26.08
CA PHE A 35 -0.97 -35.99 -26.14
C PHE A 35 -1.95 -35.81 -24.95
N VAL A 36 -2.51 -36.93 -24.45
CA VAL A 36 -3.42 -36.91 -23.27
C VAL A 36 -2.64 -36.72 -21.96
N LEU A 37 -1.41 -37.24 -21.84
CA LEU A 37 -0.56 -37.06 -20.66
C LEU A 37 0.11 -35.64 -20.63
N GLY A 38 0.31 -34.98 -21.76
CA GLY A 38 0.89 -33.64 -21.84
C GLY A 38 -0.06 -32.50 -21.48
N PHE A 39 -1.38 -32.73 -21.50
CA PHE A 39 -2.37 -31.67 -21.27
C PHE A 39 -2.80 -31.52 -19.80
N HIS A 40 -2.32 -32.40 -18.88
CA HIS A 40 -2.66 -32.36 -17.46
C HIS A 40 -1.66 -31.59 -16.59
N ALA A 41 -0.66 -30.95 -17.18
CA ALA A 41 0.47 -30.38 -16.41
C ALA A 41 0.52 -28.87 -16.31
N MET A 42 -0.52 -28.10 -16.64
CA MET A 42 -0.47 -26.63 -16.52
C MET A 42 -1.83 -26.00 -16.15
N THR A 43 -2.53 -26.55 -15.20
CA THR A 43 -3.47 -25.75 -14.42
C THR A 43 -2.80 -25.37 -13.10
N THR A 44 -1.86 -24.42 -13.15
CA THR A 44 -1.53 -23.65 -11.95
C THR A 44 -2.84 -22.98 -11.51
N PRO A 45 -3.33 -23.26 -10.29
CA PRO A 45 -4.50 -22.53 -9.80
C PRO A 45 -4.13 -21.04 -9.86
N LEU A 46 -4.92 -20.27 -10.62
CA LEU A 46 -4.86 -18.83 -10.57
C LEU A 46 -5.21 -18.46 -9.14
N GLN A 47 -4.18 -18.25 -8.34
CA GLN A 47 -4.34 -17.88 -6.94
C GLN A 47 -5.04 -16.52 -6.96
N ALA A 48 -6.31 -16.49 -6.60
CA ALA A 48 -7.08 -15.26 -6.50
C ALA A 48 -6.30 -14.34 -5.57
N GLN A 49 -5.71 -13.28 -6.12
CA GLN A 49 -5.00 -12.30 -5.32
C GLN A 49 -6.01 -11.66 -4.38
N THR A 50 -5.77 -11.77 -3.08
CA THR A 50 -6.56 -11.05 -2.09
C THR A 50 -6.52 -9.57 -2.44
N PRO A 51 -7.68 -8.89 -2.56
CA PRO A 51 -7.68 -7.46 -2.87
C PRO A 51 -6.84 -6.68 -1.86
N PRO A 52 -6.19 -5.58 -2.28
CA PRO A 52 -5.37 -4.79 -1.38
C PRO A 52 -6.22 -4.20 -0.25
N LEU A 53 -5.64 -4.12 0.95
CA LEU A 53 -6.22 -3.36 2.05
C LEU A 53 -6.25 -1.88 1.68
N LYS A 54 -7.39 -1.22 1.87
CA LYS A 54 -7.58 0.20 1.58
C LYS A 54 -7.45 1.03 2.84
N LEU A 55 -6.35 1.75 2.97
CA LEU A 55 -6.12 2.67 4.06
C LEU A 55 -6.34 4.12 3.62
N VAL A 56 -6.65 4.96 4.59
CA VAL A 56 -6.61 6.43 4.44
C VAL A 56 -5.62 6.98 5.46
N ALA A 57 -4.66 7.78 5.00
CA ALA A 57 -3.84 8.61 5.87
C ALA A 57 -4.53 9.98 5.99
N LEU A 58 -5.22 10.19 7.12
CA LEU A 58 -5.91 11.44 7.46
C LEU A 58 -4.99 12.30 8.30
N GLY A 59 -4.56 13.44 7.75
CA GLY A 59 -3.58 14.28 8.41
C GLY A 59 -3.48 15.69 7.87
N ASP A 60 -2.43 16.39 8.22
CA ASP A 60 -2.16 17.75 7.80
C ASP A 60 -1.08 17.86 6.70
N SER A 61 -0.21 18.87 6.73
CA SER A 61 0.87 19.06 5.76
C SER A 61 1.93 17.96 5.82
N LEU A 62 2.13 17.34 6.96
CA LEU A 62 3.10 16.25 7.15
C LEU A 62 2.65 14.99 6.40
N THR A 63 1.35 14.71 6.42
CA THR A 63 0.73 13.64 5.64
C THR A 63 0.63 14.02 4.15
N ALA A 64 0.21 15.26 3.84
CA ALA A 64 0.05 15.75 2.47
C ALA A 64 1.33 15.69 1.65
N GLY A 65 2.49 15.85 2.29
CA GLY A 65 3.79 15.99 1.63
C GLY A 65 4.02 17.42 1.14
N TYR A 66 3.88 18.41 2.02
CA TYR A 66 4.05 19.84 1.71
C TYR A 66 5.38 20.11 0.97
N ASN A 67 5.29 20.81 -0.17
CA ASN A 67 6.40 21.10 -1.08
C ASN A 67 7.13 19.87 -1.66
N LEU A 68 6.54 18.68 -1.60
CA LEU A 68 7.10 17.47 -2.17
C LEU A 68 6.24 16.96 -3.34
N PRO A 69 6.83 16.25 -4.31
CA PRO A 69 6.03 15.52 -5.29
C PRO A 69 5.20 14.43 -4.58
N GLY A 70 4.01 14.15 -5.08
CA GLY A 70 3.09 13.17 -4.45
C GLY A 70 3.71 11.79 -4.18
N SER A 71 4.66 11.36 -5.01
CA SER A 71 5.40 10.10 -4.82
C SER A 71 6.37 10.12 -3.62
N ALA A 72 6.71 11.30 -3.11
CA ALA A 72 7.54 11.49 -1.92
C ALA A 72 6.72 11.86 -0.67
N ALA A 73 5.40 11.97 -0.78
CA ALA A 73 4.52 12.14 0.37
C ALA A 73 4.49 10.89 1.24
N PHE A 74 4.27 11.08 2.55
CA PHE A 74 4.29 9.99 3.53
C PHE A 74 3.44 8.77 3.14
N PRO A 75 2.17 8.89 2.70
CA PRO A 75 1.36 7.73 2.34
C PRO A 75 1.95 6.92 1.18
N ALA A 76 2.46 7.59 0.15
CA ALA A 76 3.06 6.92 -1.02
C ALA A 76 4.37 6.20 -0.68
N VAL A 77 5.21 6.80 0.17
CA VAL A 77 6.46 6.18 0.64
C VAL A 77 6.16 4.98 1.52
N LEU A 78 5.20 5.10 2.45
CA LEU A 78 4.79 4.00 3.33
C LEU A 78 4.17 2.85 2.54
N GLU A 79 3.29 3.13 1.58
CA GLU A 79 2.71 2.13 0.69
C GLU A 79 3.78 1.34 -0.07
N LYS A 80 4.78 2.05 -0.61
CA LYS A 80 5.91 1.42 -1.31
C LYS A 80 6.67 0.46 -0.39
N LEU A 81 7.02 0.89 0.84
CA LEU A 81 7.73 0.06 1.82
C LEU A 81 6.94 -1.20 2.21
N LEU A 82 5.62 -1.08 2.38
CA LEU A 82 4.75 -2.22 2.66
C LEU A 82 4.69 -3.20 1.49
N ARG A 83 4.57 -2.70 0.26
CA ARG A 83 4.56 -3.52 -0.96
C ARG A 83 5.90 -4.24 -1.18
N GLU A 84 7.04 -3.61 -0.88
CA GLU A 84 8.36 -4.24 -0.92
C GLU A 84 8.47 -5.42 0.05
N LYS A 85 7.68 -5.42 1.12
CA LYS A 85 7.54 -6.54 2.08
C LYS A 85 6.48 -7.56 1.68
N GLY A 86 5.87 -7.42 0.50
CA GLY A 86 4.82 -8.33 0.01
C GLY A 86 3.44 -8.08 0.60
N ILE A 87 3.22 -6.94 1.29
CA ILE A 87 1.93 -6.58 1.87
C ILE A 87 1.12 -5.80 0.82
N SER A 88 -0.01 -6.37 0.40
CA SER A 88 -0.91 -5.74 -0.58
C SER A 88 -1.75 -4.67 0.10
N VAL A 89 -1.45 -3.39 -0.17
CA VAL A 89 -2.10 -2.24 0.44
C VAL A 89 -2.17 -1.08 -0.54
N GLU A 90 -3.21 -0.26 -0.41
CA GLU A 90 -3.37 1.05 -1.06
C GLU A 90 -3.60 2.09 0.04
N ILE A 91 -2.85 3.19 0.02
CA ILE A 91 -2.96 4.25 1.04
C ILE A 91 -3.35 5.56 0.38
N ALA A 92 -4.61 5.95 0.52
CA ALA A 92 -5.09 7.24 0.05
C ALA A 92 -4.51 8.38 0.91
N ASN A 93 -3.97 9.40 0.25
CA ASN A 93 -3.50 10.60 0.91
C ASN A 93 -4.68 11.56 1.15
N ALA A 94 -5.10 11.70 2.40
CA ALA A 94 -6.09 12.64 2.86
C ALA A 94 -5.47 13.72 3.78
N GLY A 95 -4.22 14.11 3.50
CA GLY A 95 -3.55 15.24 4.13
C GLY A 95 -4.01 16.56 3.56
N VAL A 96 -4.26 17.55 4.42
CA VAL A 96 -4.57 18.95 4.02
C VAL A 96 -3.67 19.89 4.79
N SER A 97 -2.80 20.60 4.05
CA SER A 97 -1.82 21.51 4.67
C SER A 97 -2.49 22.59 5.50
N GLY A 98 -2.02 22.76 6.74
CA GLY A 98 -2.55 23.74 7.66
C GLY A 98 -3.74 23.28 8.50
N ASP A 99 -4.26 22.08 8.29
CA ASP A 99 -5.38 21.57 9.06
C ASP A 99 -5.04 21.40 10.54
N THR A 100 -5.99 21.82 11.37
CA THR A 100 -6.04 21.48 12.80
C THR A 100 -6.82 20.17 12.99
N SER A 101 -6.82 19.64 14.21
CA SER A 101 -7.68 18.53 14.58
C SER A 101 -9.16 18.80 14.28
N GLN A 102 -9.61 20.04 14.51
CA GLN A 102 -10.98 20.48 14.23
C GLN A 102 -11.25 20.49 12.71
N GLY A 103 -10.32 21.01 11.89
CA GLY A 103 -10.44 20.98 10.43
C GLY A 103 -10.54 19.55 9.88
N GLY A 104 -9.73 18.63 10.40
CA GLY A 104 -9.81 17.22 10.06
C GLY A 104 -11.16 16.58 10.43
N LEU A 105 -11.74 16.96 11.59
CA LEU A 105 -13.06 16.50 12.02
C LEU A 105 -14.17 16.99 11.06
N GLU A 106 -14.10 18.24 10.62
CA GLU A 106 -15.12 18.84 9.74
C GLU A 106 -15.17 18.18 8.36
N ARG A 107 -14.03 17.70 7.86
CA ARG A 107 -13.94 17.02 6.56
C ARG A 107 -13.93 15.49 6.64
N LEU A 108 -14.13 14.90 7.81
CA LEU A 108 -13.96 13.48 8.04
C LEU A 108 -14.74 12.60 7.07
N ASP A 109 -16.03 12.91 6.86
CA ASP A 109 -16.92 12.02 6.11
C ASP A 109 -16.57 11.92 4.62
N TRP A 110 -16.12 13.02 4.01
CA TRP A 110 -15.70 12.97 2.62
C TRP A 110 -14.22 12.58 2.44
N SER A 111 -13.39 12.72 3.48
CA SER A 111 -11.98 12.32 3.45
C SER A 111 -11.79 10.81 3.66
N VAL A 112 -12.71 10.17 4.38
CA VAL A 112 -12.68 8.74 4.67
C VAL A 112 -13.93 8.10 4.09
N PRO A 113 -13.89 7.65 2.82
CA PRO A 113 -15.05 7.06 2.16
C PRO A 113 -15.41 5.69 2.76
N ASP A 114 -16.65 5.26 2.50
CA ASP A 114 -17.07 3.90 2.80
C ASP A 114 -16.20 2.91 2.04
N GLY A 115 -15.94 1.80 2.70
CA GLY A 115 -15.04 0.82 2.12
C GLY A 115 -13.57 1.02 2.50
N THR A 116 -13.22 1.97 3.39
CA THR A 116 -11.91 2.09 4.03
C THR A 116 -11.73 0.97 5.05
N ASP A 117 -10.60 0.25 4.98
CA ASP A 117 -10.27 -0.85 5.90
C ASP A 117 -9.61 -0.37 7.19
N GLY A 118 -8.96 0.81 7.16
CA GLY A 118 -8.35 1.42 8.33
C GLY A 118 -7.85 2.83 8.06
N VAL A 119 -7.66 3.60 9.12
CA VAL A 119 -7.19 4.99 9.06
C VAL A 119 -5.89 5.14 9.86
N ILE A 120 -4.89 5.79 9.28
CA ILE A 120 -3.75 6.35 9.99
C ILE A 120 -4.11 7.82 10.26
N LEU A 121 -4.33 8.17 11.52
CA LEU A 121 -4.74 9.52 11.93
C LEU A 121 -3.51 10.29 12.44
N GLU A 122 -3.12 11.32 11.71
CA GLU A 122 -2.00 12.21 12.02
C GLU A 122 -2.50 13.66 11.95
N LEU A 123 -2.84 14.25 13.09
CA LEU A 123 -3.30 15.64 13.24
C LEU A 123 -2.89 16.18 14.62
N GLY A 124 -2.83 17.49 14.71
CA GLY A 124 -2.56 18.23 15.96
C GLY A 124 -1.31 19.11 15.90
N ALA A 125 -0.42 18.92 14.91
CA ALA A 125 0.77 19.78 14.79
C ALA A 125 0.37 21.26 14.66
N ASN A 126 -0.64 21.56 13.85
CA ASN A 126 -1.14 22.94 13.67
C ASN A 126 -1.89 23.46 14.89
N ASP A 127 -2.52 22.59 15.69
CA ASP A 127 -3.11 22.98 16.97
C ASP A 127 -2.02 23.48 17.90
N ALA A 128 -0.94 22.72 18.04
CA ALA A 128 0.21 23.10 18.88
C ALA A 128 0.91 24.37 18.35
N LEU A 129 1.19 24.46 17.04
CA LEU A 129 1.86 25.63 16.45
C LEU A 129 1.06 26.92 16.63
N ARG A 130 -0.27 26.83 16.68
CA ARG A 130 -1.18 27.98 16.91
C ARG A 130 -1.51 28.22 18.37
N GLY A 131 -0.97 27.41 19.30
CA GLY A 131 -1.25 27.53 20.73
C GLY A 131 -2.71 27.28 21.10
N ILE A 132 -3.43 26.46 20.31
CA ILE A 132 -4.82 26.08 20.60
C ILE A 132 -4.83 25.27 21.89
N ASP A 133 -5.82 25.50 22.78
CA ASP A 133 -5.92 24.75 24.02
C ASP A 133 -5.91 23.24 23.72
N PRO A 134 -5.01 22.46 24.36
CA PRO A 134 -4.94 21.01 24.16
C PRO A 134 -6.27 20.28 24.34
N ALA A 135 -7.16 20.78 25.20
CA ALA A 135 -8.50 20.21 25.38
C ALA A 135 -9.38 20.30 24.12
N VAL A 136 -9.19 21.33 23.29
CA VAL A 136 -9.91 21.49 22.02
C VAL A 136 -9.41 20.45 21.02
N ALA A 137 -8.09 20.32 20.89
CA ALA A 137 -7.48 19.30 20.03
C ALA A 137 -7.87 17.87 20.46
N GLU A 138 -7.83 17.59 21.77
CA GLU A 138 -8.23 16.31 22.34
C GLU A 138 -9.68 15.97 22.00
N LYS A 139 -10.59 16.93 22.18
CA LYS A 139 -12.02 16.75 21.88
C LYS A 139 -12.25 16.45 20.39
N ALA A 140 -11.57 17.14 19.49
CA ALA A 140 -11.70 16.94 18.06
C ALA A 140 -11.16 15.57 17.63
N LEU A 141 -9.97 15.17 18.09
CA LEU A 141 -9.37 13.86 17.83
C LEU A 141 -10.23 12.71 18.40
N ASP A 142 -10.73 12.87 19.62
CA ASP A 142 -11.65 11.92 20.25
C ASP A 142 -12.94 11.73 19.42
N ALA A 143 -13.50 12.81 18.90
CA ALA A 143 -14.67 12.78 18.04
C ALA A 143 -14.38 12.09 16.69
N ILE A 144 -13.22 12.34 16.08
CA ILE A 144 -12.78 11.64 14.85
C ILE A 144 -12.74 10.13 15.10
N VAL A 145 -12.03 9.71 16.15
CA VAL A 145 -11.90 8.29 16.50
C VAL A 145 -13.26 7.66 16.79
N THR A 146 -14.10 8.34 17.56
CA THR A 146 -15.45 7.86 17.89
C THR A 146 -16.29 7.63 16.62
N ARG A 147 -16.29 8.59 15.68
CA ARG A 147 -17.04 8.48 14.42
C ARG A 147 -16.50 7.37 13.51
N LEU A 148 -15.18 7.23 13.39
CA LEU A 148 -14.57 6.14 12.61
C LEU A 148 -14.92 4.77 13.21
N LYS A 149 -14.80 4.61 14.54
CA LYS A 149 -15.17 3.35 15.22
C LYS A 149 -16.66 3.02 15.06
N ALA A 150 -17.55 4.01 15.12
CA ALA A 150 -18.97 3.81 14.87
C ALA A 150 -19.26 3.30 13.45
N ARG A 151 -18.39 3.63 12.47
CA ARG A 151 -18.43 3.11 11.10
C ARG A 151 -17.69 1.77 10.95
N GLY A 152 -17.18 1.18 12.04
CA GLY A 152 -16.41 -0.06 12.01
C GLY A 152 -15.00 0.08 11.37
N ILE A 153 -14.47 1.30 11.31
CA ILE A 153 -13.16 1.60 10.72
C ILE A 153 -12.11 1.68 11.84
N PRO A 154 -11.16 0.74 11.92
CA PRO A 154 -10.04 0.78 12.87
C PRO A 154 -9.13 1.99 12.63
N VAL A 155 -8.51 2.48 13.72
CA VAL A 155 -7.64 3.65 13.69
C VAL A 155 -6.28 3.32 14.29
N LEU A 156 -5.19 3.67 13.60
CA LEU A 156 -3.87 3.85 14.15
C LEU A 156 -3.69 5.33 14.42
N LEU A 157 -3.39 5.68 15.67
CA LEU A 157 -3.16 7.06 16.08
C LEU A 157 -1.66 7.38 16.03
N ALA A 158 -1.28 8.39 15.23
CA ALA A 158 0.07 8.94 15.21
C ALA A 158 0.11 10.23 16.01
N GLY A 159 0.84 10.20 17.10
CA GLY A 159 0.92 11.33 18.06
C GLY A 159 1.88 12.42 17.61
N MET A 160 1.77 13.56 18.27
CA MET A 160 2.61 14.74 18.08
C MET A 160 3.06 15.29 19.43
N TYR A 161 4.20 15.97 19.45
CA TYR A 161 4.66 16.72 20.64
C TYR A 161 4.57 18.21 20.40
N ALA A 162 4.20 18.95 21.44
CA ALA A 162 4.14 20.40 21.42
C ALA A 162 5.54 21.04 21.35
N PRO A 163 5.69 22.18 20.67
CA PRO A 163 6.88 23.02 20.78
C PRO A 163 7.15 23.43 22.23
N ARG A 164 8.39 23.28 22.68
CA ARG A 164 8.75 23.49 24.10
C ARG A 164 8.73 24.97 24.55
N ASN A 165 8.76 25.89 23.59
CA ASN A 165 8.63 27.34 23.85
C ASN A 165 7.22 27.77 24.28
N LEU A 166 6.22 26.90 24.22
CA LEU A 166 4.86 27.15 24.71
C LEU A 166 4.70 26.96 26.22
N GLY A 167 5.77 26.59 26.91
CA GLY A 167 5.80 26.34 28.34
C GLY A 167 5.48 24.90 28.72
N SER A 168 5.94 24.52 29.90
CA SER A 168 5.86 23.12 30.38
C SER A 168 4.44 22.63 30.62
N ASP A 169 3.55 23.51 31.09
CA ASP A 169 2.14 23.14 31.32
C ASP A 169 1.44 22.80 30.01
N TYR A 170 1.57 23.67 28.99
CA TYR A 170 1.01 23.41 27.68
C TYR A 170 1.57 22.12 27.08
N ALA A 171 2.89 21.94 27.10
CA ALA A 171 3.55 20.77 26.55
C ALA A 171 3.09 19.49 27.23
N THR A 172 3.00 19.47 28.57
CA THR A 172 2.54 18.29 29.32
C THR A 172 1.09 17.91 28.97
N ARG A 173 0.22 18.91 28.90
CA ARG A 173 -1.20 18.70 28.54
C ARG A 173 -1.35 18.21 27.10
N PHE A 174 -0.61 18.80 26.17
CA PHE A 174 -0.68 18.44 24.74
C PHE A 174 -0.07 17.06 24.49
N ASP A 175 1.15 16.81 24.95
CA ASP A 175 1.82 15.51 24.72
C ASP A 175 1.03 14.36 25.34
N GLY A 176 0.32 14.61 26.44
CA GLY A 176 -0.49 13.61 27.13
C GLY A 176 -1.83 13.29 26.48
N LEU A 177 -2.31 14.07 25.52
CA LEU A 177 -3.63 13.83 24.91
C LEU A 177 -3.68 12.54 24.06
N TYR A 178 -2.61 12.24 23.31
CA TYR A 178 -2.58 11.05 22.45
C TYR A 178 -2.59 9.73 23.23
N PRO A 179 -1.79 9.55 24.29
CA PRO A 179 -1.90 8.37 25.15
C PRO A 179 -3.29 8.21 25.78
N ARG A 180 -3.93 9.31 26.24
CA ARG A 180 -5.28 9.24 26.81
C ARG A 180 -6.33 8.78 25.78
N ILE A 181 -6.28 9.33 24.55
CA ILE A 181 -7.19 8.91 23.48
C ILE A 181 -6.92 7.45 23.12
N ALA A 182 -5.65 7.05 22.98
CA ALA A 182 -5.30 5.68 22.65
C ALA A 182 -5.79 4.69 23.71
N GLU A 183 -5.60 4.98 24.99
CA GLU A 183 -6.10 4.18 26.11
C GLU A 183 -7.62 4.10 26.11
N LYS A 184 -8.31 5.26 26.05
CA LYS A 184 -9.77 5.35 26.02
C LYS A 184 -10.41 4.49 24.95
N HIS A 185 -9.81 4.44 23.76
CA HIS A 185 -10.38 3.77 22.60
C HIS A 185 -9.75 2.42 22.29
N GLY A 186 -8.69 2.01 23.00
CA GLY A 186 -7.94 0.77 22.75
C GLY A 186 -7.20 0.81 21.41
N LEU A 187 -6.57 1.95 21.07
CA LEU A 187 -5.90 2.14 19.79
C LEU A 187 -4.43 1.73 19.86
N ILE A 188 -3.90 1.35 18.70
CA ILE A 188 -2.45 1.32 18.49
C ILE A 188 -1.98 2.78 18.36
N LEU A 189 -1.04 3.18 19.21
CA LEU A 189 -0.41 4.49 19.20
C LEU A 189 1.02 4.40 18.66
N TYR A 190 1.34 5.27 17.69
CA TYR A 190 2.70 5.66 17.36
C TYR A 190 2.99 6.99 18.08
N PRO A 191 3.82 7.04 19.10
CA PRO A 191 3.84 8.17 20.04
C PRO A 191 4.22 9.53 19.44
N PHE A 192 5.12 9.53 18.44
CA PHE A 192 5.62 10.76 17.84
C PHE A 192 5.87 10.61 16.34
N PHE A 193 5.04 11.24 15.51
CA PHE A 193 5.12 11.12 14.06
C PHE A 193 6.46 11.57 13.48
N LEU A 194 7.07 12.62 14.04
CA LEU A 194 8.36 13.17 13.60
C LEU A 194 9.57 12.50 14.27
N ASP A 195 9.39 11.30 14.84
CA ASP A 195 10.50 10.57 15.48
C ASP A 195 11.65 10.32 14.49
N GLY A 196 12.86 10.69 14.94
CA GLY A 196 14.10 10.56 14.17
C GLY A 196 14.42 11.71 13.23
N ILE A 197 13.53 12.72 13.08
CA ILE A 197 13.78 13.89 12.22
C ILE A 197 13.59 15.23 12.92
N ALA A 198 12.87 15.26 14.06
CA ALA A 198 12.58 16.53 14.76
C ALA A 198 13.87 17.28 15.10
N GLY A 199 13.99 18.53 14.63
CA GLY A 199 15.17 19.39 14.83
C GLY A 199 16.37 19.09 13.94
N ASP A 200 16.33 18.07 13.09
CA ASP A 200 17.41 17.78 12.13
C ASP A 200 17.28 18.71 10.90
N ARG A 201 18.35 19.46 10.61
CA ARG A 201 18.38 20.45 9.50
C ARG A 201 18.48 19.81 8.11
N VAL A 202 18.95 18.58 8.02
CA VAL A 202 19.11 17.84 6.76
C VAL A 202 17.82 17.12 6.38
N LEU A 203 17.12 16.61 7.39
CA LEU A 203 15.88 15.85 7.21
C LEU A 203 14.62 16.73 7.18
N ASN A 204 14.76 18.02 7.51
CA ASN A 204 13.69 19.01 7.40
C ASN A 204 13.99 20.07 6.36
N GLN A 205 12.94 20.66 5.78
CA GLN A 205 13.02 21.80 4.87
C GLN A 205 13.54 23.05 5.62
N PRO A 206 13.87 24.15 4.93
CA PRO A 206 14.43 25.33 5.58
C PRO A 206 13.57 25.93 6.71
N ASP A 207 12.27 25.65 6.73
CA ASP A 207 11.34 26.05 7.79
C ASP A 207 11.48 25.25 9.09
N LEU A 208 12.22 24.15 9.08
CA LEU A 208 12.44 23.23 10.20
C LEU A 208 11.16 22.59 10.76
N LEU A 209 10.07 22.66 10.01
CA LEU A 209 8.76 22.11 10.36
C LEU A 209 8.37 20.94 9.46
N HIS A 210 8.66 21.07 8.16
CA HIS A 210 8.24 20.10 7.18
C HIS A 210 9.42 19.19 6.77
N PRO A 211 9.22 17.87 6.67
CA PRO A 211 10.26 16.95 6.25
C PRO A 211 10.70 17.20 4.80
N THR A 212 11.97 16.92 4.51
CA THR A 212 12.44 16.65 3.13
C THR A 212 11.96 15.28 2.68
N ALA A 213 12.13 14.96 1.38
CA ALA A 213 11.82 13.60 0.89
C ALA A 213 12.59 12.50 1.66
N GLU A 214 13.83 12.79 2.08
CA GLU A 214 14.61 11.90 2.94
C GLU A 214 14.03 11.80 4.34
N GLY A 215 13.61 12.91 4.93
CA GLY A 215 12.93 12.94 6.23
C GLY A 215 11.65 12.10 6.21
N VAL A 216 10.84 12.21 5.13
CA VAL A 216 9.65 11.37 4.96
C VAL A 216 10.02 9.88 4.92
N ARG A 217 11.11 9.50 4.26
CA ARG A 217 11.58 8.10 4.24
C ARG A 217 11.96 7.63 5.65
N VAL A 218 12.62 8.47 6.45
CA VAL A 218 12.95 8.14 7.84
C VAL A 218 11.67 7.92 8.65
N ILE A 219 10.69 8.84 8.57
CA ILE A 219 9.39 8.70 9.25
C ILE A 219 8.72 7.39 8.85
N ALA A 220 8.56 7.15 7.55
CA ALA A 220 7.88 5.97 7.04
C ALA A 220 8.58 4.66 7.49
N THR A 221 9.92 4.64 7.50
CA THR A 221 10.68 3.49 7.98
C THR A 221 10.49 3.24 9.47
N ARG A 222 10.45 4.31 10.29
CA ARG A 222 10.30 4.19 11.75
C ARG A 222 8.91 3.78 12.17
N ILE A 223 7.87 4.30 11.52
CA ILE A 223 6.48 3.92 11.83
C ILE A 223 6.11 2.53 11.28
N LEU A 224 6.83 2.04 10.27
CA LEU A 224 6.50 0.80 9.54
C LEU A 224 6.18 -0.40 10.45
N PRO A 225 6.98 -0.73 11.49
CA PRO A 225 6.65 -1.86 12.37
C PRO A 225 5.32 -1.67 13.13
N THR A 226 4.96 -0.43 13.44
CA THR A 226 3.68 -0.11 14.10
C THR A 226 2.52 -0.25 13.12
N VAL A 227 2.72 0.16 11.86
CA VAL A 227 1.72 -0.04 10.80
C VAL A 227 1.52 -1.52 10.50
N GLU A 228 2.60 -2.32 10.44
CA GLU A 228 2.49 -3.77 10.26
C GLU A 228 1.65 -4.43 11.37
N ARG A 229 1.87 -4.04 12.63
CA ARG A 229 1.02 -4.50 13.75
C ARG A 229 -0.44 -4.07 13.58
N PHE A 230 -0.67 -2.85 13.12
CA PHE A 230 -2.02 -2.35 12.85
C PHE A 230 -2.69 -3.15 11.74
N LEU A 231 -2.01 -3.37 10.61
CA LEU A 231 -2.53 -4.17 9.49
C LEU A 231 -2.91 -5.59 9.91
N ALA A 232 -2.13 -6.20 10.82
CA ALA A 232 -2.42 -7.53 11.37
C ALA A 232 -3.74 -7.59 12.17
N THR A 233 -4.26 -6.44 12.64
CA THR A 233 -5.57 -6.37 13.32
C THR A 233 -6.74 -6.18 12.36
N LEU A 234 -6.47 -5.79 11.10
CA LEU A 234 -7.51 -5.57 10.10
C LEU A 234 -8.02 -6.92 9.59
N ARG A 235 -9.35 -7.06 9.50
CA ARG A 235 -9.95 -8.25 8.90
C ARG A 235 -9.95 -8.09 7.39
N PRO A 236 -9.49 -9.09 6.61
CA PRO A 236 -9.74 -9.10 5.18
C PRO A 236 -11.24 -9.03 4.92
N ARG A 237 -11.66 -8.24 3.94
CA ARG A 237 -13.06 -8.25 3.49
C ARG A 237 -13.35 -9.57 2.79
N SER A 238 -14.37 -10.25 3.26
CA SER A 238 -14.92 -11.45 2.62
C SER A 238 -15.69 -11.08 1.35
#